data_61fb89204cc64ebd4db9f7af11d47565
#
_entry.id   61fb89204cc64ebd4db9f7af11d47565
#
_cell.length_a   1.000
_cell.length_b   1.000
_cell.length_c   1.000
_cell.angle_alpha   90.00
_cell.angle_beta   90.00
_cell.angle_gamma   90.00
#
_symmetry.space_group_name_H-M   'P 1'
#
loop_
_entity.id
_entity.type
_entity.pdbx_description
1 polymer ?
#
loop_
_entity_poly.entity_id
_entity_poly.type
_entity_poly.pdbx_seq_one_letter_code
_entity_poly.pdbx_strand_id
1 'polypeptide(L)'
;LQVVSKKAGDFVSKADLRAEKIIKEELISARPSYGWCAEESDEIQGEDPTRRWLVDPLDGTTNFLHGIPHWAISIALEHKQEIVAGIIYDPIKDELFSAQKGGGSWLNEQRLRVSNRTSFQEMLFATGIPFGESDYLENSLTSIGNLVPGCAGIRRNGAASLDLAYVAAGRFDGFWEQNLAPWDIASGILIVKEAGGILESIEESLNPIKTGN
;
A
#
# COMPACT_ATOMS: atom_id res chain seq x y z
N LEU A 1 -12.10 -13.66 17.44
CA LEU A 1 -12.18 -13.21 16.05
C LEU A 1 -12.77 -14.34 15.20
N GLN A 2 -13.83 -14.08 14.44
CA GLN A 2 -14.26 -15.02 13.41
C GLN A 2 -13.47 -14.69 12.14
N VAL A 3 -12.72 -15.64 11.67
CA VAL A 3 -11.84 -15.55 10.51
C VAL A 3 -12.39 -16.45 9.42
N VAL A 4 -12.44 -15.95 8.20
CA VAL A 4 -12.77 -16.73 7.00
C VAL A 4 -11.55 -16.71 6.10
N SER A 5 -11.11 -17.89 5.64
CA SER A 5 -10.04 -17.99 4.65
C SER A 5 -10.63 -17.78 3.25
N LYS A 6 -10.12 -16.84 2.49
CA LYS A 6 -10.47 -16.63 1.08
C LYS A 6 -9.67 -17.61 0.19
N LYS A 7 -8.35 -17.73 0.44
CA LYS A 7 -7.41 -18.68 -0.19
C LYS A 7 -6.34 -19.08 0.82
N ALA A 8 -5.43 -19.97 0.47
CA ALA A 8 -4.28 -20.27 1.33
C ALA A 8 -3.43 -19.00 1.55
N GLY A 9 -3.38 -18.52 2.79
CA GLY A 9 -2.67 -17.31 3.19
C GLY A 9 -3.45 -16.00 3.03
N ASP A 10 -4.68 -16.03 2.52
CA ASP A 10 -5.55 -14.88 2.34
C ASP A 10 -6.75 -15.01 3.31
N PHE A 11 -6.85 -14.06 4.24
CA PHE A 11 -7.80 -14.09 5.34
C PHE A 11 -8.63 -12.81 5.36
N VAL A 12 -9.87 -12.93 5.75
CA VAL A 12 -10.73 -11.82 6.09
C VAL A 12 -11.25 -11.99 7.52
N SER A 13 -11.29 -10.91 8.25
CA SER A 13 -11.88 -10.89 9.58
C SER A 13 -13.13 -10.03 9.63
N LYS A 14 -13.89 -10.14 10.72
CA LYS A 14 -14.99 -9.19 10.95
C LYS A 14 -14.51 -7.75 11.11
N ALA A 15 -13.22 -7.52 11.41
CA ALA A 15 -12.67 -6.20 11.55
C ALA A 15 -12.55 -5.53 10.18
N ASP A 16 -12.04 -6.25 9.16
CA ASP A 16 -11.91 -5.78 7.78
C ASP A 16 -13.27 -5.34 7.24
N LEU A 17 -14.25 -6.26 7.28
CA LEU A 17 -15.61 -6.00 6.80
C LEU A 17 -16.29 -4.81 7.51
N ARG A 18 -16.07 -4.67 8.84
CA ARG A 18 -16.63 -3.57 9.61
C ARG A 18 -15.94 -2.26 9.30
N ALA A 19 -14.62 -2.26 9.17
CA ALA A 19 -13.84 -1.09 8.81
C ALA A 19 -14.24 -0.60 7.42
N GLU A 20 -14.29 -1.49 6.43
CA GLU A 20 -14.72 -1.15 5.07
C GLU A 20 -16.11 -0.54 5.06
N LYS A 21 -17.06 -1.14 5.77
CA LYS A 21 -18.43 -0.63 5.85
C LYS A 21 -18.47 0.82 6.37
N ILE A 22 -17.76 1.11 7.46
CA ILE A 22 -17.73 2.45 8.06
C ILE A 22 -17.08 3.44 7.09
N ILE A 23 -15.93 3.10 6.50
CA ILE A 23 -15.22 3.94 5.54
C ILE A 23 -16.11 4.23 4.34
N LYS A 24 -16.78 3.21 3.80
CA LYS A 24 -17.68 3.34 2.66
C LYS A 24 -18.86 4.29 2.96
N GLU A 25 -19.52 4.10 4.10
CA GLU A 25 -20.64 4.95 4.51
C GLU A 25 -20.22 6.42 4.59
N GLU A 26 -19.07 6.73 5.18
CA GLU A 26 -18.56 8.10 5.31
C GLU A 26 -18.14 8.70 3.95
N LEU A 27 -17.36 7.96 3.15
CA LEU A 27 -16.82 8.48 1.89
C LEU A 27 -17.92 8.64 0.82
N ILE A 28 -18.84 7.69 0.70
CA ILE A 28 -19.96 7.79 -0.23
C ILE A 28 -20.97 8.85 0.21
N SER A 29 -21.22 9.01 1.52
CA SER A 29 -22.02 10.11 2.02
C SER A 29 -21.42 11.47 1.65
N ALA A 30 -20.10 11.62 1.77
CA ALA A 30 -19.40 12.85 1.43
C ALA A 30 -19.31 13.10 -0.08
N ARG A 31 -19.27 12.07 -0.89
CA ARG A 31 -19.12 12.13 -2.36
C ARG A 31 -19.96 11.04 -3.04
N PRO A 32 -21.28 11.20 -3.12
CA PRO A 32 -22.19 10.16 -3.58
C PRO A 32 -22.01 9.73 -5.04
N SER A 33 -21.47 10.61 -5.87
CA SER A 33 -21.26 10.34 -7.29
C SER A 33 -19.98 9.54 -7.61
N TYR A 34 -19.08 9.35 -6.61
CA TYR A 34 -17.80 8.68 -6.86
C TYR A 34 -17.96 7.15 -6.86
N GLY A 35 -17.15 6.49 -7.69
CA GLY A 35 -17.04 5.04 -7.69
C GLY A 35 -16.33 4.52 -6.44
N TRP A 36 -16.43 3.20 -6.24
CA TRP A 36 -15.85 2.47 -5.12
C TRP A 36 -15.13 1.23 -5.60
N CYS A 37 -13.90 1.03 -5.16
CA CYS A 37 -13.10 -0.15 -5.41
C CYS A 37 -12.34 -0.48 -4.12
N ALA A 38 -12.63 -1.60 -3.50
CA ALA A 38 -12.06 -1.98 -2.21
C ALA A 38 -11.82 -3.49 -2.14
N GLU A 39 -11.06 -3.91 -1.14
CA GLU A 39 -10.64 -5.31 -1.01
C GLU A 39 -11.79 -6.26 -0.68
N GLU A 40 -12.75 -5.85 0.16
CA GLU A 40 -13.72 -6.74 0.76
C GLU A 40 -15.10 -6.70 0.10
N SER A 41 -15.31 -5.82 -0.87
CA SER A 41 -16.57 -5.69 -1.59
C SER A 41 -16.38 -5.51 -3.09
N ASP A 42 -17.45 -5.81 -3.84
CA ASP A 42 -17.47 -5.61 -5.29
C ASP A 42 -17.28 -4.14 -5.67
N GLU A 43 -16.63 -3.91 -6.81
CA GLU A 43 -16.47 -2.59 -7.39
C GLU A 43 -17.83 -1.99 -7.76
N ILE A 44 -18.03 -0.72 -7.42
CA ILE A 44 -19.25 0.04 -7.76
C ILE A 44 -18.86 1.20 -8.66
N GLN A 45 -19.46 1.25 -9.85
CA GLN A 45 -19.33 2.39 -10.74
C GLN A 45 -20.12 3.58 -10.19
N GLY A 46 -19.47 4.72 -10.05
CA GLY A 46 -20.13 5.96 -9.66
C GLY A 46 -20.84 6.65 -10.82
N GLU A 47 -21.71 7.62 -10.51
CA GLU A 47 -22.30 8.49 -11.52
C GLU A 47 -21.25 9.36 -12.22
N ASP A 48 -20.18 9.74 -11.50
CA ASP A 48 -18.96 10.33 -12.05
C ASP A 48 -17.95 9.22 -12.44
N PRO A 49 -17.87 8.83 -13.70
CA PRO A 49 -16.98 7.74 -14.13
C PRO A 49 -15.49 8.13 -14.08
N THR A 50 -15.18 9.38 -13.74
CA THR A 50 -13.80 9.89 -13.68
C THR A 50 -13.19 9.78 -12.30
N ARG A 51 -13.99 9.49 -11.25
CA ARG A 51 -13.53 9.44 -9.87
C ARG A 51 -13.97 8.16 -9.17
N ARG A 52 -13.04 7.54 -8.44
CA ARG A 52 -13.34 6.43 -7.54
C ARG A 52 -12.42 6.42 -6.33
N TRP A 53 -12.93 5.91 -5.25
CA TRP A 53 -12.16 5.56 -4.07
C TRP A 53 -11.49 4.20 -4.26
N LEU A 54 -10.24 4.08 -3.82
CA LEU A 54 -9.50 2.83 -3.73
C LEU A 54 -9.20 2.63 -2.24
N VAL A 55 -9.66 1.52 -1.65
CA VAL A 55 -9.63 1.33 -0.21
C VAL A 55 -9.18 -0.08 0.16
N ASP A 56 -8.13 -0.14 0.98
CA ASP A 56 -7.82 -1.30 1.80
C ASP A 56 -8.18 -0.97 3.25
N PRO A 57 -9.20 -1.61 3.80
CA PRO A 57 -9.66 -1.31 5.16
C PRO A 57 -8.71 -1.81 6.24
N LEU A 58 -7.86 -2.79 5.94
CA LEU A 58 -6.90 -3.38 6.86
C LEU A 58 -5.75 -4.08 6.13
N ASP A 59 -4.82 -3.30 5.55
CA ASP A 59 -3.57 -3.85 5.01
C ASP A 59 -2.74 -4.49 6.13
N GLY A 60 -2.39 -5.76 5.92
CA GLY A 60 -1.73 -6.57 6.94
C GLY A 60 -2.68 -7.39 7.79
N THR A 61 -3.77 -7.92 7.23
CA THR A 61 -4.76 -8.77 7.91
C THR A 61 -4.12 -9.94 8.66
N THR A 62 -3.12 -10.58 8.08
CA THR A 62 -2.37 -11.67 8.77
C THR A 62 -1.70 -11.17 10.04
N ASN A 63 -1.03 -10.01 9.99
CA ASN A 63 -0.42 -9.39 11.17
C ASN A 63 -1.48 -9.10 12.25
N PHE A 64 -2.59 -8.49 11.85
CA PHE A 64 -3.69 -8.18 12.76
C PHE A 64 -4.22 -9.44 13.45
N LEU A 65 -4.47 -10.53 12.71
CA LEU A 65 -4.98 -11.79 13.25
C LEU A 65 -4.01 -12.45 14.25
N HIS A 66 -2.71 -12.29 14.02
CA HIS A 66 -1.67 -12.81 14.90
C HIS A 66 -1.27 -11.84 16.03
N GLY A 67 -1.92 -10.68 16.15
CA GLY A 67 -1.62 -9.70 17.18
C GLY A 67 -0.28 -8.98 16.96
N ILE A 68 0.23 -8.99 15.73
CA ILE A 68 1.44 -8.26 15.36
C ILE A 68 1.05 -6.79 15.12
N PRO A 69 1.64 -5.81 15.84
CA PRO A 69 1.23 -4.42 15.78
C PRO A 69 1.82 -3.69 14.55
N HIS A 70 1.50 -4.20 13.34
CA HIS A 70 1.95 -3.66 12.07
C HIS A 70 0.93 -3.92 10.98
N TRP A 71 -0.01 -3.00 10.83
CA TRP A 71 -1.10 -3.00 9.86
C TRP A 71 -1.65 -1.57 9.72
N ALA A 72 -2.35 -1.29 8.62
CA ALA A 72 -2.82 0.05 8.33
C ALA A 72 -4.17 0.08 7.60
N ILE A 73 -4.77 1.26 7.52
CA ILE A 73 -5.86 1.60 6.64
C ILE A 73 -5.27 2.39 5.48
N SER A 74 -5.57 2.00 4.24
CA SER A 74 -5.15 2.70 3.02
C SER A 74 -6.35 3.22 2.25
N ILE A 75 -6.38 4.53 1.97
CA ILE A 75 -7.46 5.16 1.20
C ILE A 75 -6.86 6.08 0.15
N ALA A 76 -7.21 5.88 -1.12
CA ALA A 76 -6.82 6.76 -2.21
C ALA A 76 -8.02 7.26 -3.01
N LEU A 77 -7.87 8.45 -3.58
CA LEU A 77 -8.79 9.00 -4.57
C LEU A 77 -8.13 9.01 -5.94
N GLU A 78 -8.70 8.24 -6.85
CA GLU A 78 -8.37 8.31 -8.26
C GLU A 78 -9.25 9.34 -8.97
N HIS A 79 -8.66 10.15 -9.84
CA HIS A 79 -9.35 11.02 -10.77
C HIS A 79 -8.72 10.92 -12.16
N LYS A 80 -9.50 10.52 -13.16
CA LYS A 80 -9.03 10.34 -14.55
C LYS A 80 -7.81 9.42 -14.65
N GLN A 81 -7.85 8.30 -13.95
CA GLN A 81 -6.78 7.29 -13.89
C GLN A 81 -5.46 7.77 -13.25
N GLU A 82 -5.51 8.86 -12.50
CA GLU A 82 -4.38 9.34 -11.68
C GLU A 82 -4.78 9.41 -10.21
N ILE A 83 -3.90 9.00 -9.32
CA ILE A 83 -4.11 9.18 -7.87
C ILE A 83 -3.86 10.64 -7.53
N VAL A 84 -4.88 11.30 -6.97
CA VAL A 84 -4.83 12.73 -6.65
C VAL A 84 -4.78 13.03 -5.15
N ALA A 85 -5.20 12.08 -4.33
CA ALA A 85 -5.07 12.13 -2.88
C ALA A 85 -4.88 10.71 -2.33
N GLY A 86 -4.17 10.58 -1.24
CA GLY A 86 -3.96 9.31 -0.57
C GLY A 86 -3.61 9.49 0.90
N ILE A 87 -4.09 8.56 1.72
CA ILE A 87 -3.72 8.44 3.13
C ILE A 87 -3.40 6.98 3.45
N ILE A 88 -2.47 6.79 4.38
CA ILE A 88 -2.18 5.51 5.05
C ILE A 88 -2.12 5.83 6.54
N TYR A 89 -2.93 5.14 7.32
CA TYR A 89 -2.99 5.34 8.76
C TYR A 89 -2.62 4.07 9.53
N ASP A 90 -1.54 4.14 10.28
CA ASP A 90 -1.13 3.12 11.25
C ASP A 90 -1.74 3.49 12.62
N PRO A 91 -2.83 2.83 13.05
CA PRO A 91 -3.50 3.20 14.31
C PRO A 91 -2.74 2.73 15.56
N ILE A 92 -1.75 1.87 15.41
CA ILE A 92 -0.94 1.39 16.53
C ILE A 92 0.10 2.43 16.92
N LYS A 93 0.69 3.10 15.92
CA LYS A 93 1.71 4.13 16.13
C LYS A 93 1.15 5.55 16.10
N ASP A 94 -0.15 5.69 15.79
CA ASP A 94 -0.82 6.96 15.53
C ASP A 94 -0.08 7.79 14.46
N GLU A 95 0.30 7.11 13.38
CA GLU A 95 1.01 7.69 12.24
C GLU A 95 0.05 7.81 11.05
N LEU A 96 -0.29 9.04 10.67
CA LEU A 96 -1.06 9.36 9.48
C LEU A 96 -0.13 9.87 8.38
N PHE A 97 0.13 9.03 7.39
CA PHE A 97 0.81 9.42 6.16
C PHE A 97 -0.23 9.95 5.18
N SER A 98 0.04 11.09 4.55
CA SER A 98 -0.90 11.69 3.62
C SER A 98 -0.19 12.43 2.49
N ALA A 99 -0.82 12.45 1.30
CA ALA A 99 -0.38 13.26 0.18
C ALA A 99 -1.56 13.74 -0.65
N GLN A 100 -1.36 14.90 -1.26
CA GLN A 100 -2.19 15.41 -2.33
C GLN A 100 -1.28 15.73 -3.52
N LYS A 101 -1.72 15.41 -4.73
CA LYS A 101 -0.94 15.65 -5.96
C LYS A 101 -0.51 17.12 -6.05
N GLY A 102 0.81 17.35 -6.10
CA GLY A 102 1.43 18.67 -6.10
C GLY A 102 1.48 19.36 -4.72
N GLY A 103 0.97 18.72 -3.66
CA GLY A 103 0.93 19.28 -2.30
C GLY A 103 2.06 18.80 -1.38
N GLY A 104 2.81 17.81 -1.84
CA GLY A 104 3.83 17.13 -1.03
C GLY A 104 3.23 16.02 -0.16
N SER A 105 4.11 15.34 0.56
CA SER A 105 3.81 14.21 1.43
C SER A 105 4.09 14.55 2.89
N TRP A 106 3.26 14.03 3.79
CA TRP A 106 3.23 14.40 5.20
C TRP A 106 3.08 13.16 6.10
N LEU A 107 3.76 13.16 7.24
CA LEU A 107 3.49 12.29 8.37
C LEU A 107 2.94 13.16 9.51
N ASN A 108 1.67 13.00 9.83
CA ASN A 108 0.96 13.91 10.71
C ASN A 108 1.13 15.36 10.18
N GLU A 109 1.84 16.22 10.92
CA GLU A 109 2.11 17.60 10.52
C GLU A 109 3.53 17.83 9.95
N GLN A 110 4.33 16.75 9.82
CA GLN A 110 5.72 16.85 9.36
C GLN A 110 5.83 16.49 7.87
N ARG A 111 6.45 17.38 7.10
CA ARG A 111 6.69 17.12 5.68
C ARG A 111 7.70 16.01 5.48
N LEU A 112 7.35 15.05 4.64
CA LEU A 112 8.19 13.91 4.32
C LEU A 112 9.16 14.19 3.17
N ARG A 113 10.27 13.46 3.20
CA ARG A 113 11.22 13.28 2.10
C ARG A 113 11.76 11.85 2.16
N VAL A 114 11.94 11.26 0.99
CA VAL A 114 12.65 9.99 0.87
C VAL A 114 14.07 10.10 1.39
N SER A 115 14.69 8.97 1.67
CA SER A 115 16.08 8.88 2.13
C SER A 115 17.04 9.56 1.12
N ASN A 116 18.12 10.12 1.64
CA ASN A 116 19.24 10.63 0.86
C ASN A 116 20.49 9.74 0.96
N ARG A 117 20.34 8.49 1.43
CA ARG A 117 21.45 7.52 1.46
C ARG A 117 21.90 7.19 0.04
N THR A 118 23.21 7.18 -0.18
CA THR A 118 23.81 6.88 -1.48
C THR A 118 24.69 5.63 -1.45
N SER A 119 25.06 5.17 -0.26
CA SER A 119 25.83 3.94 -0.09
C SER A 119 24.88 2.74 0.02
N PHE A 120 25.01 1.80 -0.91
CA PHE A 120 24.17 0.60 -0.92
C PHE A 120 24.28 -0.22 0.38
N GLN A 121 25.46 -0.20 1.03
CA GLN A 121 25.68 -0.87 2.30
C GLN A 121 24.89 -0.29 3.48
N GLU A 122 24.42 0.96 3.36
CA GLU A 122 23.61 1.63 4.37
C GLU A 122 22.11 1.53 4.08
N MET A 123 21.76 1.05 2.88
CA MET A 123 20.36 0.99 2.44
C MET A 123 19.61 -0.17 3.07
N LEU A 124 18.42 0.14 3.58
CA LEU A 124 17.47 -0.81 4.14
C LEU A 124 16.25 -0.92 3.22
N PHE A 125 15.95 -2.12 2.79
CA PHE A 125 14.84 -2.39 1.87
C PHE A 125 13.67 -3.09 2.55
N ALA A 126 12.50 -3.00 1.93
CA ALA A 126 11.35 -3.83 2.26
C ALA A 126 10.84 -4.55 1.01
N THR A 127 10.16 -5.69 1.22
CA THR A 127 9.57 -6.48 0.16
C THR A 127 8.41 -7.32 0.68
N GLY A 128 7.54 -7.76 -0.24
CA GLY A 128 6.65 -8.88 -0.02
C GLY A 128 7.20 -10.17 -0.63
N ILE A 129 6.74 -11.28 -0.10
CA ILE A 129 7.01 -12.61 -0.64
C ILE A 129 5.65 -13.27 -0.87
N PRO A 130 5.32 -13.68 -2.09
CA PRO A 130 4.04 -14.31 -2.38
C PRO A 130 3.87 -15.62 -1.60
N PHE A 131 2.64 -15.92 -1.20
CA PHE A 131 2.28 -17.12 -0.48
C PHE A 131 1.65 -18.17 -1.40
N GLY A 132 1.77 -19.44 -0.98
CA GLY A 132 1.22 -20.56 -1.71
C GLY A 132 1.95 -20.83 -3.02
N GLU A 133 1.24 -21.42 -3.99
CA GLU A 133 1.75 -21.63 -5.34
C GLU A 133 1.69 -20.29 -6.09
N SER A 134 2.84 -19.73 -6.40
CA SER A 134 2.96 -18.44 -7.10
C SER A 134 4.11 -18.49 -8.11
N ASP A 135 3.82 -18.07 -9.33
CA ASP A 135 4.82 -17.93 -10.42
C ASP A 135 5.88 -16.88 -10.08
N TYR A 136 5.62 -16.00 -9.10
CA TYR A 136 6.53 -14.94 -8.69
C TYR A 136 7.50 -15.34 -7.57
N LEU A 137 7.32 -16.50 -6.93
CA LEU A 137 8.12 -16.89 -5.74
C LEU A 137 9.61 -16.98 -6.06
N GLU A 138 9.97 -17.64 -7.16
CA GLU A 138 11.38 -17.83 -7.55
C GLU A 138 12.05 -16.47 -7.86
N ASN A 139 11.35 -15.58 -8.55
CA ASN A 139 11.83 -14.24 -8.86
C ASN A 139 12.03 -13.41 -7.60
N SER A 140 11.09 -13.49 -6.65
CA SER A 140 11.18 -12.78 -5.37
C SER A 140 12.39 -13.26 -4.56
N LEU A 141 12.60 -14.56 -4.45
CA LEU A 141 13.75 -15.14 -3.73
C LEU A 141 15.08 -14.79 -4.41
N THR A 142 15.13 -14.81 -5.74
CA THR A 142 16.30 -14.40 -6.51
C THR A 142 16.64 -12.93 -6.28
N SER A 143 15.66 -12.05 -6.30
CA SER A 143 15.85 -10.61 -6.03
C SER A 143 16.40 -10.38 -4.62
N ILE A 144 15.85 -11.06 -3.62
CA ILE A 144 16.36 -11.01 -2.25
C ILE A 144 17.81 -11.51 -2.19
N GLY A 145 18.09 -12.65 -2.82
CA GLY A 145 19.44 -13.26 -2.83
C GLY A 145 20.49 -12.34 -3.45
N ASN A 146 20.13 -11.55 -4.46
CA ASN A 146 21.02 -10.60 -5.11
C ASN A 146 21.30 -9.34 -4.26
N LEU A 147 20.32 -8.89 -3.46
CA LEU A 147 20.42 -7.64 -2.68
C LEU A 147 21.09 -7.86 -1.32
N VAL A 148 20.78 -8.97 -0.64
CA VAL A 148 21.23 -9.25 0.75
C VAL A 148 22.75 -9.10 0.95
N PRO A 149 23.65 -9.55 0.04
CA PRO A 149 25.07 -9.47 0.30
C PRO A 149 25.65 -8.06 0.41
N GLY A 150 24.93 -7.04 -0.09
CA GLY A 150 25.47 -5.69 -0.22
C GLY A 150 24.72 -4.61 0.56
N CYS A 151 23.50 -4.86 1.04
CA CYS A 151 22.68 -3.87 1.72
C CYS A 151 22.73 -4.00 3.25
N ALA A 152 22.18 -3.00 3.96
CA ALA A 152 22.04 -3.05 5.42
C ALA A 152 21.03 -4.10 5.88
N GLY A 153 20.10 -4.49 5.02
CA GLY A 153 19.13 -5.56 5.29
C GLY A 153 17.86 -5.42 4.49
N ILE A 154 17.02 -6.44 4.61
CA ILE A 154 15.70 -6.51 3.97
C ILE A 154 14.66 -6.78 5.06
N ARG A 155 13.49 -6.17 4.94
CA ARG A 155 12.33 -6.39 5.81
C ARG A 155 11.20 -7.02 5.00
N ARG A 156 10.49 -7.94 5.63
CA ARG A 156 9.24 -8.51 5.14
C ARG A 156 8.19 -8.28 6.23
N ASN A 157 7.63 -7.06 6.25
CA ASN A 157 6.78 -6.65 7.35
C ASN A 157 5.32 -7.11 7.18
N GLY A 158 4.85 -7.31 5.94
CA GLY A 158 3.53 -7.86 5.64
C GLY A 158 2.39 -6.85 5.65
N ALA A 159 2.70 -5.59 5.32
CA ALA A 159 1.76 -4.50 5.06
C ALA A 159 2.37 -3.58 4.00
N ALA A 160 1.97 -3.76 2.74
CA ALA A 160 2.58 -3.11 1.59
C ALA A 160 2.41 -1.59 1.63
N SER A 161 1.26 -1.11 2.07
CA SER A 161 0.99 0.32 2.21
C SER A 161 1.95 0.98 3.22
N LEU A 162 2.22 0.32 4.36
CA LEU A 162 3.18 0.81 5.35
C LEU A 162 4.62 0.75 4.84
N ASP A 163 4.98 -0.27 4.09
CA ASP A 163 6.32 -0.36 3.50
C ASP A 163 6.55 0.80 2.52
N LEU A 164 5.58 1.16 1.69
CA LEU A 164 5.61 2.36 0.83
C LEU A 164 5.64 3.66 1.65
N ALA A 165 4.82 3.77 2.69
CA ALA A 165 4.83 4.94 3.58
C ALA A 165 6.20 5.12 4.26
N TYR A 166 6.87 4.04 4.62
CA TYR A 166 8.20 4.07 5.21
C TYR A 166 9.29 4.45 4.20
N VAL A 167 9.13 4.10 2.92
CA VAL A 167 10.00 4.64 1.85
C VAL A 167 9.84 6.16 1.76
N ALA A 168 8.60 6.65 1.74
CA ALA A 168 8.35 8.09 1.69
C ALA A 168 8.89 8.86 2.90
N ALA A 169 8.94 8.21 4.07
CA ALA A 169 9.49 8.77 5.31
C ALA A 169 11.03 8.61 5.41
N GLY A 170 11.70 8.03 4.41
CA GLY A 170 13.14 7.77 4.44
C GLY A 170 13.58 6.72 5.47
N ARG A 171 12.63 5.94 6.00
CA ARG A 171 12.91 4.80 6.89
C ARG A 171 13.45 3.62 6.11
N PHE A 172 12.91 3.39 4.90
CA PHE A 172 13.40 2.46 3.90
C PHE A 172 13.94 3.22 2.70
N ASP A 173 14.87 2.61 1.99
CA ASP A 173 15.50 3.16 0.78
C ASP A 173 14.85 2.64 -0.49
N GLY A 174 14.08 1.56 -0.39
CA GLY A 174 13.29 1.01 -1.47
C GLY A 174 12.34 -0.08 -1.00
N PHE A 175 11.34 -0.32 -1.83
CA PHE A 175 10.34 -1.38 -1.69
C PHE A 175 10.05 -1.97 -3.05
N TRP A 176 9.88 -3.27 -3.11
CA TRP A 176 9.38 -3.97 -4.29
C TRP A 176 8.47 -5.13 -3.86
N GLU A 177 7.44 -5.34 -4.62
CA GLU A 177 6.54 -6.48 -4.47
C GLU A 177 5.80 -6.71 -5.78
N GLN A 178 5.31 -7.92 -6.02
CA GLN A 178 4.58 -8.30 -7.21
C GLN A 178 3.19 -8.80 -6.86
N ASN A 179 2.27 -8.67 -7.81
CA ASN A 179 0.89 -9.17 -7.70
C ASN A 179 0.07 -8.51 -6.58
N LEU A 180 0.28 -7.20 -6.39
CA LEU A 180 -0.49 -6.38 -5.46
C LEU A 180 -1.79 -5.88 -6.12
N ALA A 181 -2.82 -5.66 -5.32
CA ALA A 181 -4.05 -5.04 -5.79
C ALA A 181 -3.93 -3.50 -5.83
N PRO A 182 -4.78 -2.81 -6.59
CA PRO A 182 -4.75 -1.35 -6.68
C PRO A 182 -4.90 -0.65 -5.32
N TRP A 183 -5.71 -1.17 -4.42
CA TRP A 183 -5.92 -0.61 -3.08
C TRP A 183 -4.72 -0.74 -2.16
N ASP A 184 -3.86 -1.76 -2.34
CA ASP A 184 -2.63 -1.95 -1.55
C ASP A 184 -1.62 -0.83 -1.80
N ILE A 185 -1.56 -0.31 -3.04
CA ILE A 185 -0.44 0.53 -3.49
C ILE A 185 -0.82 1.96 -3.87
N ALA A 186 -2.08 2.23 -4.19
CA ALA A 186 -2.48 3.53 -4.74
C ALA A 186 -2.10 4.72 -3.85
N SER A 187 -2.40 4.64 -2.56
CA SER A 187 -2.03 5.69 -1.59
C SER A 187 -0.52 5.82 -1.48
N GLY A 188 0.18 4.69 -1.32
CA GLY A 188 1.62 4.63 -1.14
C GLY A 188 2.39 5.19 -2.33
N ILE A 189 1.96 4.88 -3.55
CA ILE A 189 2.53 5.43 -4.78
C ILE A 189 2.51 6.96 -4.79
N LEU A 190 1.36 7.56 -4.46
CA LEU A 190 1.28 9.03 -4.40
C LEU A 190 2.17 9.59 -3.28
N ILE A 191 2.12 8.98 -2.08
CA ILE A 191 2.89 9.42 -0.92
C ILE A 191 4.40 9.37 -1.20
N VAL A 192 4.91 8.30 -1.82
CA VAL A 192 6.31 8.17 -2.23
C VAL A 192 6.68 9.24 -3.28
N LYS A 193 5.85 9.40 -4.31
CA LYS A 193 6.08 10.37 -5.39
C LYS A 193 6.16 11.81 -4.86
N GLU A 194 5.24 12.19 -4.01
CA GLU A 194 5.18 13.53 -3.41
C GLU A 194 6.28 13.76 -2.35
N ALA A 195 6.88 12.69 -1.82
CA ALA A 195 8.10 12.75 -1.00
C ALA A 195 9.40 12.87 -1.82
N GLY A 196 9.32 12.77 -3.15
CA GLY A 196 10.47 12.85 -4.07
C GLY A 196 11.07 11.49 -4.43
N GLY A 197 10.36 10.38 -4.17
CA GLY A 197 10.77 9.04 -4.57
C GLY A 197 10.52 8.76 -6.05
N ILE A 198 11.17 7.73 -6.55
CA ILE A 198 11.05 7.22 -7.92
C ILE A 198 10.17 5.97 -7.88
N LEU A 199 9.32 5.85 -8.88
CA LEU A 199 8.41 4.72 -9.05
C LEU A 199 8.63 4.13 -10.43
N GLU A 200 8.84 2.82 -10.45
CA GLU A 200 9.00 2.06 -11.68
C GLU A 200 8.12 0.82 -11.62
N SER A 201 7.53 0.45 -12.75
CA SER A 201 6.88 -0.83 -12.90
C SER A 201 7.92 -1.88 -13.26
N ILE A 202 7.83 -3.08 -12.69
CA ILE A 202 8.67 -4.21 -13.06
C ILE A 202 8.41 -4.60 -14.52
N GLU A 203 7.20 -4.42 -15.00
CA GLU A 203 6.84 -4.59 -16.41
C GLU A 203 6.95 -3.24 -17.14
N GLU A 204 7.93 -3.12 -18.04
CA GLU A 204 8.15 -1.90 -18.82
C GLU A 204 6.87 -1.42 -19.51
N SER A 205 6.62 -0.12 -19.45
CA SER A 205 5.48 0.60 -20.04
C SER A 205 4.09 0.41 -19.40
N LEU A 206 3.94 -0.35 -18.34
CA LEU A 206 2.66 -0.53 -17.67
C LEU A 206 2.51 0.38 -16.45
N ASN A 207 1.27 0.72 -16.12
CA ASN A 207 0.95 1.49 -14.91
C ASN A 207 0.95 0.53 -13.70
N PRO A 208 1.82 0.71 -12.70
CA PRO A 208 1.92 -0.19 -11.54
C PRO A 208 0.58 -0.35 -10.80
N ILE A 209 -0.28 0.66 -10.77
CA ILE A 209 -1.62 0.56 -10.16
C ILE A 209 -2.51 -0.45 -10.90
N LYS A 210 -2.29 -0.66 -12.20
CA LYS A 210 -3.08 -1.60 -13.01
C LYS A 210 -2.51 -3.00 -13.01
N THR A 211 -1.21 -3.13 -12.86
CA THR A 211 -0.51 -4.42 -12.94
C THR A 211 -0.21 -5.03 -11.58
N GLY A 212 -0.15 -4.21 -10.54
CA GLY A 212 0.27 -4.66 -9.23
C GLY A 212 1.77 -5.00 -9.12
N ASN A 213 2.56 -4.57 -10.10
CA ASN A 213 3.98 -4.92 -10.24
C ASN A 213 4.85 -3.67 -10.40
#